data_b1ac6bddfc62990deff6c22f086269fb
#
_entry.id   b1ac6bddfc62990deff6c22f086269fb
#
_cell.length_a   1.000
_cell.length_b   1.000
_cell.length_c   1.000
_cell.angle_alpha   90.00
_cell.angle_beta   90.00
_cell.angle_gamma   90.00
#
_symmetry.space_group_name_H-M   'P 1'
#
loop_
_entity.id
_entity.type
_entity.pdbx_description
1 polymer ?
#
loop_
_entity_poly.entity_id
_entity_poly.type
_entity_poly.pdbx_seq_one_letter_code
_entity_poly.pdbx_strand_id
1 'polypeptide(L)'
;MVVFALSRLPGCLPDNFSAAYAVMFCAGVYFPGRLAWWLPLVTMLVTDLGLNLYYQMNLGIPAFDLGLLKYLGINYGAYAVLIWLGRRFRARDNFMSLLGGGILGAILFYVITNTAAWLFNPFHNPEYTRNLAGWVIALTKGTAGYPPTWEFFRNTLLGGGLFTGLFAGAMKLGAALEKPEVAEPEPEEAEAPQEVEA
;
A
#
# COMPACT_ATOMS: atom_id res chain seq x y z
N MET A 1 -6.34 -6.81 6.20
CA MET A 1 -5.85 -6.01 7.33
C MET A 1 -4.97 -6.80 8.29
N VAL A 2 -5.26 -8.06 8.63
CA VAL A 2 -4.42 -8.88 9.53
C VAL A 2 -2.99 -9.04 8.99
N VAL A 3 -2.81 -9.48 7.73
CA VAL A 3 -1.48 -9.62 7.09
C VAL A 3 -0.72 -8.29 7.12
N PHE A 4 -1.41 -7.19 6.89
CA PHE A 4 -0.83 -5.85 7.00
C PHE A 4 -0.32 -5.55 8.41
N ALA A 5 -1.15 -5.76 9.44
CA ALA A 5 -0.75 -5.53 10.83
C ALA A 5 0.44 -6.43 11.24
N LEU A 6 0.41 -7.71 10.85
CA LEU A 6 1.51 -8.66 11.11
C LEU A 6 2.81 -8.24 10.40
N SER A 7 2.75 -7.69 9.18
CA SER A 7 3.92 -7.22 8.45
C SER A 7 4.62 -6.02 9.11
N ARG A 8 4.02 -5.43 10.14
CA ARG A 8 4.57 -4.30 10.90
C ARG A 8 5.20 -4.68 12.24
N LEU A 9 5.14 -5.95 12.61
CA LEU A 9 5.76 -6.39 13.88
C LEU A 9 7.28 -6.20 13.84
N PRO A 10 7.88 -5.59 14.89
CA PRO A 10 9.31 -5.35 14.94
C PRO A 10 10.11 -6.66 14.81
N GLY A 11 11.15 -6.64 13.99
CA GLY A 11 12.06 -7.78 13.81
C GLY A 11 11.53 -8.94 12.96
N CYS A 12 10.25 -8.93 12.52
CA CYS A 12 9.70 -9.98 11.66
C CYS A 12 10.08 -9.84 10.18
N LEU A 13 10.24 -8.62 9.70
CA LEU A 13 10.59 -8.30 8.31
C LEU A 13 11.70 -7.25 8.27
N PRO A 14 12.44 -7.14 7.16
CA PRO A 14 13.42 -6.08 6.98
C PRO A 14 12.77 -4.69 7.08
N ASP A 15 13.56 -3.69 7.48
CA ASP A 15 13.08 -2.30 7.58
C ASP A 15 12.46 -1.84 6.26
N ASN A 16 11.30 -1.18 6.35
CA ASN A 16 10.49 -0.73 5.21
C ASN A 16 9.98 -1.84 4.26
N PHE A 17 10.20 -3.12 4.56
CA PHE A 17 9.54 -4.22 3.86
C PHE A 17 8.17 -4.46 4.50
N SER A 18 7.14 -3.83 3.97
CA SER A 18 5.81 -3.82 4.58
C SER A 18 4.70 -3.96 3.54
N ALA A 19 3.59 -4.53 3.95
CA ALA A 19 2.36 -4.56 3.14
C ALA A 19 1.65 -3.19 3.06
N ALA A 20 2.10 -2.18 3.80
CA ALA A 20 1.44 -0.86 3.88
C ALA A 20 1.20 -0.23 2.50
N TYR A 21 2.23 -0.21 1.66
CA TYR A 21 2.17 0.41 0.32
C TYR A 21 1.13 -0.27 -0.57
N ALA A 22 1.17 -1.60 -0.59
CA ALA A 22 0.24 -2.42 -1.35
C ALA A 22 -1.19 -2.28 -0.84
N VAL A 23 -1.40 -2.31 0.48
CA VAL A 23 -2.74 -2.19 1.09
C VAL A 23 -3.35 -0.82 0.79
N MET A 24 -2.57 0.28 0.86
CA MET A 24 -3.05 1.61 0.52
C MET A 24 -3.47 1.70 -0.96
N PHE A 25 -2.62 1.21 -1.88
CA PHE A 25 -2.96 1.17 -3.30
C PHE A 25 -4.17 0.26 -3.57
N CYS A 26 -4.15 -0.98 -3.10
CA CYS A 26 -5.23 -1.95 -3.33
C CYS A 26 -6.55 -1.51 -2.68
N ALA A 27 -6.53 -0.83 -1.53
CA ALA A 27 -7.73 -0.26 -0.95
C ALA A 27 -8.37 0.77 -1.90
N GLY A 28 -7.57 1.60 -2.57
CA GLY A 28 -8.04 2.49 -3.61
C GLY A 28 -8.70 1.77 -4.79
N VAL A 29 -8.16 0.61 -5.20
CA VAL A 29 -8.66 -0.21 -6.32
C VAL A 29 -9.96 -0.93 -5.97
N TYR A 30 -10.00 -1.59 -4.80
CA TYR A 30 -11.00 -2.63 -4.50
C TYR A 30 -12.07 -2.19 -3.51
N PHE A 31 -11.81 -1.19 -2.64
CA PHE A 31 -12.77 -0.83 -1.61
C PHE A 31 -13.70 0.30 -2.07
N PRO A 32 -15.01 0.21 -1.75
CA PRO A 32 -15.98 1.20 -2.19
C PRO A 32 -15.90 2.49 -1.38
N GLY A 33 -16.16 3.60 -2.02
CA GLY A 33 -16.43 4.89 -1.41
C GLY A 33 -15.42 5.33 -0.33
N ARG A 34 -15.93 5.62 0.86
CA ARG A 34 -15.13 6.09 2.01
C ARG A 34 -14.32 4.97 2.67
N LEU A 35 -14.72 3.71 2.50
CA LEU A 35 -14.02 2.57 3.09
C LEU A 35 -12.59 2.44 2.58
N ALA A 36 -12.35 2.80 1.31
CA ALA A 36 -11.02 2.84 0.70
C ALA A 36 -10.03 3.74 1.48
N TRP A 37 -10.53 4.76 2.15
CA TRP A 37 -9.72 5.69 2.94
C TRP A 37 -9.65 5.29 4.41
N TRP A 38 -10.81 5.12 5.05
CA TRP A 38 -10.84 4.94 6.49
C TRP A 38 -10.23 3.62 6.95
N LEU A 39 -10.55 2.51 6.28
CA LEU A 39 -10.10 1.21 6.75
C LEU A 39 -8.56 1.06 6.77
N PRO A 40 -7.81 1.36 5.69
CA PRO A 40 -6.37 1.23 5.73
C PRO A 40 -5.71 2.30 6.61
N LEU A 41 -6.20 3.55 6.59
CA LEU A 41 -5.60 4.63 7.39
C LEU A 41 -5.83 4.45 8.89
N VAL A 42 -7.01 3.99 9.32
CA VAL A 42 -7.27 3.67 10.73
C VAL A 42 -6.45 2.46 11.17
N THR A 43 -6.35 1.41 10.34
CA THR A 43 -5.49 0.25 10.65
C THR A 43 -4.03 0.70 10.81
N MET A 44 -3.56 1.60 9.93
CA MET A 44 -2.23 2.19 10.03
C MET A 44 -2.05 2.95 11.34
N LEU A 45 -3.01 3.82 11.69
CA LEU A 45 -2.97 4.60 12.93
C LEU A 45 -2.88 3.70 14.17
N VAL A 46 -3.72 2.68 14.24
CA VAL A 46 -3.72 1.75 15.38
C VAL A 46 -2.38 1.02 15.49
N THR A 47 -1.81 0.57 14.37
CA THR A 47 -0.50 -0.09 14.37
C THR A 47 0.65 0.87 14.68
N ASP A 48 0.61 2.13 14.22
CA ASP A 48 1.61 3.15 14.56
C ASP A 48 1.57 3.49 16.05
N LEU A 49 0.38 3.68 16.61
CA LEU A 49 0.24 3.91 18.06
C LEU A 49 0.77 2.73 18.86
N GLY A 50 0.44 1.49 18.47
CA GLY A 50 0.94 0.28 19.11
C GLY A 50 2.47 0.18 19.05
N LEU A 51 3.07 0.44 17.90
CA LEU A 51 4.52 0.45 17.72
C LEU A 51 5.22 1.54 18.53
N ASN A 52 4.69 2.76 18.49
CA ASN A 52 5.29 3.87 19.25
C ASN A 52 5.22 3.63 20.76
N LEU A 53 4.11 3.09 21.26
CA LEU A 53 4.01 2.67 22.66
C LEU A 53 4.98 1.55 22.99
N TYR A 54 5.13 0.55 22.12
CA TYR A 54 6.11 -0.51 22.28
C TYR A 54 7.53 0.03 22.38
N TYR A 55 7.93 0.94 21.49
CA TYR A 55 9.27 1.56 21.51
C TYR A 55 9.48 2.44 22.74
N GLN A 56 8.47 3.17 23.18
CA GLN A 56 8.55 3.94 24.41
C GLN A 56 8.76 3.05 25.64
N MET A 57 8.00 1.94 25.75
CA MET A 57 8.06 1.07 26.92
C MET A 57 9.32 0.21 26.95
N ASN A 58 9.84 -0.23 25.80
CA ASN A 58 10.95 -1.19 25.73
C ASN A 58 12.30 -0.54 25.43
N LEU A 59 12.32 0.60 24.72
CA LEU A 59 13.54 1.27 24.27
C LEU A 59 13.69 2.71 24.82
N GLY A 60 12.71 3.21 25.58
CA GLY A 60 12.75 4.57 26.12
C GLY A 60 12.65 5.67 25.06
N ILE A 61 12.23 5.35 23.82
CA ILE A 61 12.08 6.32 22.74
C ILE A 61 10.74 7.06 22.92
N PRO A 62 10.74 8.41 23.00
CA PRO A 62 9.50 9.18 23.21
C PRO A 62 8.48 8.94 22.08
N ALA A 63 7.27 8.47 22.42
CA ALA A 63 6.22 8.13 21.47
C ALA A 63 5.54 9.34 20.82
N PHE A 64 5.67 10.53 21.42
CA PHE A 64 4.93 11.74 21.03
C PHE A 64 5.85 12.96 20.85
N ASP A 65 7.08 12.72 20.37
CA ASP A 65 7.96 13.82 19.99
C ASP A 65 7.40 14.59 18.76
N LEU A 66 7.60 15.91 18.74
CA LEU A 66 7.09 16.76 17.66
C LEU A 66 7.69 16.42 16.29
N GLY A 67 8.96 16.00 16.25
CA GLY A 67 9.62 15.54 15.03
C GLY A 67 8.93 14.28 14.48
N LEU A 68 8.65 13.32 15.37
CA LEU A 68 7.92 12.09 15.03
C LEU A 68 6.51 12.37 14.52
N LEU A 69 5.77 13.27 15.17
CA LEU A 69 4.41 13.65 14.73
C LEU A 69 4.41 14.30 13.35
N LYS A 70 5.39 15.17 13.05
CA LYS A 70 5.58 15.76 11.71
C LYS A 70 5.90 14.68 10.68
N TYR A 71 6.78 13.75 11.01
CA TYR A 71 7.14 12.62 10.15
C TYR A 71 5.95 11.72 9.87
N LEU A 72 5.15 11.38 10.88
CA LEU A 72 3.91 10.62 10.69
C LEU A 72 2.94 11.37 9.76
N GLY A 73 2.73 12.67 9.95
CA GLY A 73 1.89 13.49 9.08
C GLY A 73 2.30 13.41 7.60
N ILE A 74 3.61 13.47 7.32
CA ILE A 74 4.17 13.30 5.98
C ILE A 74 3.82 11.90 5.40
N ASN A 75 4.02 10.85 6.20
CA ASN A 75 3.73 9.48 5.78
C ASN A 75 2.23 9.30 5.47
N TYR A 76 1.34 9.84 6.30
CA TYR A 76 -0.11 9.77 6.05
C TYR A 76 -0.52 10.53 4.79
N GLY A 77 0.11 11.68 4.50
CA GLY A 77 -0.04 12.37 3.22
C GLY A 77 0.36 11.50 2.03
N ALA A 78 1.51 10.81 2.14
CA ALA A 78 1.96 9.88 1.10
C ALA A 78 1.02 8.68 0.95
N TYR A 79 0.51 8.09 2.04
CA TYR A 79 -0.50 7.01 1.98
C TYR A 79 -1.78 7.47 1.30
N ALA A 80 -2.24 8.70 1.56
CA ALA A 80 -3.39 9.25 0.87
C ALA A 80 -3.16 9.34 -0.66
N VAL A 81 -1.95 9.69 -1.10
CA VAL A 81 -1.58 9.67 -2.53
C VAL A 81 -1.65 8.26 -3.10
N LEU A 82 -1.22 7.23 -2.36
CA LEU A 82 -1.31 5.84 -2.82
C LEU A 82 -2.77 5.37 -2.98
N ILE A 83 -3.64 5.70 -2.02
CA ILE A 83 -5.07 5.40 -2.13
C ILE A 83 -5.67 6.13 -3.35
N TRP A 84 -5.35 7.40 -3.52
CA TRP A 84 -5.80 8.19 -4.67
C TRP A 84 -5.29 7.59 -5.98
N LEU A 85 -4.03 7.16 -6.07
CA LEU A 85 -3.49 6.45 -7.23
C LEU A 85 -4.29 5.17 -7.50
N GLY A 86 -4.55 4.36 -6.48
CA GLY A 86 -5.34 3.13 -6.59
C GLY A 86 -6.73 3.37 -7.17
N ARG A 87 -7.38 4.49 -6.85
CA ARG A 87 -8.68 4.87 -7.41
C ARG A 87 -8.67 5.22 -8.90
N ARG A 88 -7.50 5.32 -9.53
CA ARG A 88 -7.35 5.47 -11.00
C ARG A 88 -7.38 4.12 -11.72
N PHE A 89 -7.29 3.03 -10.98
CA PHE A 89 -7.35 1.66 -11.48
C PHE A 89 -8.72 1.05 -11.15
N ARG A 90 -9.03 -0.07 -11.83
CA ARG A 90 -10.27 -0.82 -11.62
C ARG A 90 -9.93 -2.27 -11.26
N ALA A 91 -10.75 -2.92 -10.45
CA ALA A 91 -10.57 -4.33 -10.07
C ALA A 91 -10.49 -5.27 -11.31
N ARG A 92 -11.13 -4.90 -12.42
CA ARG A 92 -11.11 -5.63 -13.69
C ARG A 92 -9.83 -5.44 -14.52
N ASP A 93 -9.00 -4.43 -14.24
CA ASP A 93 -7.76 -4.20 -14.98
C ASP A 93 -6.87 -5.44 -14.91
N ASN A 94 -6.01 -5.64 -15.92
CA ASN A 94 -5.15 -6.81 -15.95
C ASN A 94 -4.16 -6.82 -14.78
N PHE A 95 -3.70 -8.03 -14.41
CA PHE A 95 -2.81 -8.22 -13.26
C PHE A 95 -1.54 -7.38 -13.35
N MET A 96 -0.91 -7.30 -14.53
CA MET A 96 0.33 -6.54 -14.73
C MET A 96 0.13 -5.03 -14.56
N SER A 97 -1.02 -4.51 -14.98
CA SER A 97 -1.39 -3.10 -14.73
C SER A 97 -1.53 -2.82 -13.24
N LEU A 98 -2.20 -3.69 -12.50
CA LEU A 98 -2.36 -3.57 -11.05
C LEU A 98 -1.02 -3.69 -10.31
N LEU A 99 -0.19 -4.65 -10.70
CA LEU A 99 1.15 -4.84 -10.14
C LEU A 99 2.03 -3.60 -10.40
N GLY A 100 2.04 -3.11 -11.65
CA GLY A 100 2.76 -1.88 -12.02
C GLY A 100 2.26 -0.65 -11.26
N GLY A 101 0.95 -0.54 -11.05
CA GLY A 101 0.34 0.51 -10.23
C GLY A 101 0.80 0.48 -8.77
N GLY A 102 0.88 -0.72 -8.17
CA GLY A 102 1.38 -0.90 -6.81
C GLY A 102 2.88 -0.58 -6.67
N ILE A 103 3.70 -1.00 -7.65
CA ILE A 103 5.12 -0.64 -7.72
C ILE A 103 5.29 0.88 -7.87
N LEU A 104 4.53 1.51 -8.76
CA LEU A 104 4.53 2.97 -8.90
C LEU A 104 4.13 3.66 -7.58
N GLY A 105 3.14 3.11 -6.87
CA GLY A 105 2.76 3.59 -5.54
C GLY A 105 3.94 3.54 -4.56
N ALA A 106 4.69 2.44 -4.51
CA ALA A 106 5.86 2.30 -3.66
C ALA A 106 6.97 3.32 -4.01
N ILE A 107 7.21 3.56 -5.32
CA ILE A 107 8.15 4.60 -5.79
C ILE A 107 7.69 5.99 -5.34
N LEU A 108 6.41 6.32 -5.55
CA LEU A 108 5.85 7.61 -5.15
C LEU A 108 5.96 7.83 -3.64
N PHE A 109 5.62 6.80 -2.84
CA PHE A 109 5.77 6.86 -1.39
C PHE A 109 7.21 7.23 -1.01
N TYR A 110 8.18 6.49 -1.54
CA TYR A 110 9.59 6.72 -1.26
C TYR A 110 10.05 8.14 -1.64
N VAL A 111 9.71 8.59 -2.85
CA VAL A 111 10.11 9.93 -3.33
C VAL A 111 9.44 11.02 -2.50
N ILE A 112 8.15 10.92 -2.20
CA ILE A 112 7.40 11.91 -1.41
C ILE A 112 7.98 12.01 -0.01
N THR A 113 8.13 10.89 0.70
CA THR A 113 8.55 10.89 2.10
C THR A 113 9.98 11.35 2.29
N ASN A 114 10.92 10.91 1.42
CA ASN A 114 12.31 11.34 1.51
C ASN A 114 12.51 12.79 1.04
N THR A 115 11.76 13.24 0.03
CA THR A 115 11.77 14.66 -0.37
C THR A 115 11.21 15.55 0.74
N ALA A 116 10.14 15.13 1.40
CA ALA A 116 9.59 15.87 2.53
C ALA A 116 10.52 15.82 3.76
N ALA A 117 11.19 14.69 4.02
CA ALA A 117 12.19 14.58 5.07
C ALA A 117 13.37 15.55 4.83
N TRP A 118 13.83 15.67 3.59
CA TRP A 118 14.83 16.69 3.22
C TRP A 118 14.29 18.12 3.37
N LEU A 119 13.09 18.41 2.86
CA LEU A 119 12.53 19.75 2.81
C LEU A 119 12.20 20.29 4.20
N PHE A 120 11.54 19.49 5.03
CA PHE A 120 11.09 19.88 6.37
C PHE A 120 12.12 19.56 7.45
N ASN A 121 12.99 18.60 7.19
CA ASN A 121 14.04 18.12 8.09
C ASN A 121 13.60 18.07 9.57
N PRO A 122 12.57 17.25 9.90
CA PRO A 122 11.95 17.26 11.23
C PRO A 122 12.88 16.77 12.33
N PHE A 123 13.94 16.05 12.00
CA PHE A 123 14.95 15.52 12.93
C PHE A 123 16.27 16.30 12.90
N HIS A 124 16.32 17.42 12.17
CA HIS A 124 17.50 18.31 12.07
C HIS A 124 18.77 17.59 11.59
N ASN A 125 18.63 16.69 10.63
CA ASN A 125 19.75 15.94 10.05
C ASN A 125 20.73 16.89 9.32
N PRO A 126 22.01 16.91 9.68
CA PRO A 126 22.97 17.86 9.11
C PRO A 126 23.27 17.61 7.62
N GLU A 127 23.11 16.37 7.15
CA GLU A 127 23.32 15.96 5.75
C GLU A 127 22.26 16.54 4.81
N TYR A 128 21.07 16.90 5.33
CA TYR A 128 19.94 17.37 4.53
C TYR A 128 20.04 18.90 4.29
N THR A 129 21.14 19.31 3.65
CA THR A 129 21.33 20.71 3.22
C THR A 129 20.26 21.09 2.17
N ARG A 130 19.79 22.37 2.22
CA ARG A 130 18.73 22.86 1.32
C ARG A 130 19.24 23.17 -0.08
N ASN A 131 19.80 22.18 -0.77
CA ASN A 131 20.28 22.22 -2.15
C ASN A 131 20.09 20.86 -2.82
N LEU A 132 20.38 20.78 -4.12
CA LEU A 132 20.22 19.54 -4.89
C LEU A 132 21.06 18.38 -4.30
N ALA A 133 22.27 18.66 -3.81
CA ALA A 133 23.12 17.62 -3.22
C ALA A 133 22.48 17.03 -1.96
N GLY A 134 21.93 17.85 -1.06
CA GLY A 134 21.20 17.38 0.12
C GLY A 134 19.96 16.57 -0.23
N TRP A 135 19.22 16.94 -1.30
CA TRP A 135 18.09 16.16 -1.77
C TRP A 135 18.53 14.78 -2.33
N VAL A 136 19.61 14.75 -3.12
CA VAL A 136 20.18 13.48 -3.61
C VAL A 136 20.66 12.61 -2.44
N ILE A 137 21.29 13.21 -1.41
CA ILE A 137 21.68 12.47 -0.20
C ILE A 137 20.46 11.87 0.47
N ALA A 138 19.37 12.61 0.66
CA ALA A 138 18.15 12.11 1.26
C ALA A 138 17.54 10.92 0.48
N LEU A 139 17.65 10.93 -0.85
CA LEU A 139 17.18 9.85 -1.71
C LEU A 139 18.16 8.67 -1.85
N THR A 140 19.40 8.77 -1.35
CA THR A 140 20.40 7.72 -1.61
C THR A 140 21.10 7.27 -0.34
N LYS A 141 21.92 8.13 0.25
CA LYS A 141 22.75 7.79 1.41
C LYS A 141 22.01 7.92 2.74
N GLY A 142 21.10 8.90 2.85
CA GLY A 142 20.43 9.20 4.11
C GLY A 142 21.34 9.91 5.12
N THR A 143 21.13 9.62 6.40
CA THR A 143 21.83 10.24 7.53
C THR A 143 22.85 9.29 8.14
N ALA A 144 23.91 9.82 8.72
CA ALA A 144 24.93 9.05 9.42
C ALA A 144 24.31 8.23 10.59
N GLY A 145 24.83 7.03 10.81
CA GLY A 145 24.33 6.14 11.88
C GLY A 145 23.13 5.26 11.50
N TYR A 146 22.60 5.42 10.30
CA TYR A 146 21.53 4.57 9.75
C TYR A 146 21.97 3.88 8.46
N PRO A 147 21.30 2.76 8.06
CA PRO A 147 21.50 2.15 6.77
C PRO A 147 21.24 3.17 5.63
N PRO A 148 21.92 3.03 4.47
CA PRO A 148 21.68 3.91 3.34
C PRO A 148 20.22 3.91 2.89
N THR A 149 19.66 5.08 2.55
CA THR A 149 18.25 5.23 2.17
C THR A 149 17.85 4.36 0.98
N TRP A 150 18.77 4.07 0.06
CA TRP A 150 18.51 3.18 -1.07
C TRP A 150 18.18 1.72 -0.66
N GLU A 151 18.66 1.25 0.49
CA GLU A 151 18.28 -0.08 1.03
C GLU A 151 16.82 -0.08 1.46
N PHE A 152 16.35 0.98 2.10
CA PHE A 152 14.93 1.16 2.40
C PHE A 152 14.10 1.24 1.11
N PHE A 153 14.62 1.89 0.05
CA PHE A 153 13.96 1.91 -1.25
C PHE A 153 13.78 0.52 -1.84
N ARG A 154 14.85 -0.27 -1.86
CA ARG A 154 14.80 -1.67 -2.31
C ARG A 154 13.71 -2.44 -1.56
N ASN A 155 13.68 -2.34 -0.23
CA ASN A 155 12.72 -3.05 0.60
C ASN A 155 11.28 -2.52 0.38
N THR A 156 11.11 -1.22 0.18
CA THR A 156 9.83 -0.60 -0.18
C THR A 156 9.30 -1.13 -1.51
N LEU A 157 10.15 -1.24 -2.53
CA LEU A 157 9.79 -1.79 -3.84
C LEU A 157 9.41 -3.26 -3.76
N LEU A 158 10.24 -4.06 -3.08
CA LEU A 158 10.00 -5.49 -2.93
C LEU A 158 8.71 -5.76 -2.14
N GLY A 159 8.49 -5.05 -1.03
CA GLY A 159 7.26 -5.14 -0.24
C GLY A 159 6.04 -4.68 -1.04
N GLY A 160 6.12 -3.51 -1.69
CA GLY A 160 5.05 -2.98 -2.53
C GLY A 160 4.68 -3.93 -3.68
N GLY A 161 5.68 -4.46 -4.39
CA GLY A 161 5.47 -5.41 -5.48
C GLY A 161 4.89 -6.74 -5.00
N LEU A 162 5.52 -7.38 -4.01
CA LEU A 162 5.08 -8.68 -3.48
C LEU A 162 3.64 -8.62 -2.95
N PHE A 163 3.36 -7.71 -2.04
CA PHE A 163 2.05 -7.64 -1.40
C PHE A 163 0.95 -7.15 -2.36
N THR A 164 1.27 -6.29 -3.35
CA THR A 164 0.32 -5.96 -4.42
C THR A 164 0.01 -7.16 -5.28
N GLY A 165 1.05 -7.93 -5.67
CA GLY A 165 0.88 -9.16 -6.44
C GLY A 165 0.03 -10.19 -5.71
N LEU A 166 0.29 -10.43 -4.42
CA LEU A 166 -0.50 -11.34 -3.58
C LEU A 166 -1.95 -10.87 -3.45
N PHE A 167 -2.17 -9.58 -3.17
CA PHE A 167 -3.52 -9.04 -3.00
C PHE A 167 -4.31 -9.08 -4.32
N ALA A 168 -3.76 -8.54 -5.40
CA ALA A 168 -4.41 -8.53 -6.70
C ALA A 168 -4.62 -9.94 -7.26
N GLY A 169 -3.66 -10.85 -7.03
CA GLY A 169 -3.76 -12.25 -7.39
C GLY A 169 -4.90 -12.95 -6.65
N ALA A 170 -4.99 -12.78 -5.33
CA ALA A 170 -6.07 -13.34 -4.52
C ALA A 170 -7.45 -12.82 -4.95
N MET A 171 -7.58 -11.52 -5.22
CA MET A 171 -8.83 -10.92 -5.69
C MET A 171 -9.25 -11.45 -7.07
N LYS A 172 -8.31 -11.63 -7.99
CA LYS A 172 -8.60 -12.19 -9.32
C LYS A 172 -8.94 -13.68 -9.26
N LEU A 173 -8.27 -14.44 -8.41
CA LEU A 173 -8.58 -15.84 -8.18
C LEU A 173 -9.98 -16.00 -7.59
N GLY A 174 -10.32 -15.21 -6.55
CA GLY A 174 -11.67 -15.20 -5.98
C GLY A 174 -12.75 -14.91 -7.03
N ALA A 175 -12.56 -13.83 -7.82
CA ALA A 175 -13.49 -13.49 -8.89
C ALA A 175 -13.61 -14.57 -9.99
N ALA A 176 -12.57 -15.37 -10.23
CA ALA A 176 -12.61 -16.48 -11.18
C ALA A 176 -13.39 -17.69 -10.62
N LEU A 177 -13.30 -17.92 -9.31
CA LEU A 177 -14.02 -19.00 -8.63
C LEU A 177 -15.51 -18.69 -8.41
N GLU A 178 -15.88 -17.39 -8.35
CA GLU A 178 -17.25 -16.93 -8.17
C GLU A 178 -18.05 -16.85 -9.49
N LYS A 179 -17.48 -17.20 -10.64
CA LYS A 179 -18.24 -17.24 -11.90
C LYS A 179 -19.38 -18.24 -11.75
N PRO A 180 -20.65 -17.83 -12.00
CA PRO A 180 -21.78 -18.75 -11.89
C PRO A 180 -21.58 -19.89 -12.87
N GLU A 181 -21.91 -21.09 -12.41
CA GLU A 181 -22.16 -22.27 -13.23
C GLU A 181 -23.08 -21.85 -14.39
N VAL A 182 -22.64 -22.08 -15.61
CA VAL A 182 -23.41 -21.73 -16.82
C VAL A 182 -24.79 -22.32 -16.64
N ALA A 183 -25.84 -21.49 -16.61
CA ALA A 183 -27.22 -21.97 -16.62
C ALA A 183 -27.33 -22.95 -17.77
N GLU A 184 -27.74 -24.20 -17.47
CA GLU A 184 -28.07 -25.20 -18.50
C GLU A 184 -29.09 -24.55 -19.46
N PRO A 185 -28.90 -24.65 -20.78
CA PRO A 185 -29.88 -24.13 -21.73
C PRO A 185 -31.24 -24.75 -21.39
N GLU A 186 -32.25 -23.90 -21.20
CA GLU A 186 -33.64 -24.36 -21.05
C GLU A 186 -33.94 -25.33 -22.23
N PRO A 187 -34.56 -26.52 -21.96
CA PRO A 187 -34.93 -27.41 -23.01
C PRO A 187 -35.84 -26.68 -24.00
N GLU A 188 -35.46 -26.66 -25.26
CA GLU A 188 -36.27 -26.16 -26.36
C GLU A 188 -37.65 -26.82 -26.27
N GLU A 189 -38.69 -26.02 -25.97
CA GLU A 189 -40.07 -26.53 -26.02
C GLU A 189 -40.32 -27.08 -27.43
N ALA A 190 -40.51 -28.39 -27.53
CA ALA A 190 -40.86 -29.03 -28.78
C ALA A 190 -42.17 -28.40 -29.28
N GLU A 191 -42.10 -27.73 -30.43
CA GLU A 191 -43.28 -27.23 -31.14
C GLU A 191 -44.28 -28.38 -31.31
N ALA A 192 -45.48 -28.18 -30.75
CA ALA A 192 -46.58 -29.14 -30.92
C ALA A 192 -46.94 -29.28 -32.41
N PRO A 193 -47.20 -30.49 -32.90
CA PRO A 193 -47.57 -30.71 -34.30
C PRO A 193 -48.84 -29.92 -34.66
N GLN A 194 -48.77 -29.08 -35.69
CA GLN A 194 -49.94 -28.44 -36.25
C GLN A 194 -50.87 -29.51 -36.81
N GLU A 195 -52.07 -29.67 -36.25
CA GLU A 195 -53.14 -30.45 -36.83
C GLU A 195 -53.53 -29.86 -38.18
N VAL A 196 -53.33 -30.60 -39.23
CA VAL A 196 -53.82 -30.30 -40.59
C VAL A 196 -55.27 -30.71 -40.61
N GLU A 197 -56.21 -29.76 -40.54
CA GLU A 197 -57.62 -30.00 -40.84
C GLU A 197 -57.77 -30.28 -42.34
N ALA A 198 -58.45 -31.42 -42.66
CA ALA A 198 -58.86 -31.86 -44.00
C ALA A 198 -60.26 -31.28 -44.35
#